data_cfe5b29cec5355bb3dab2afb64fa2fc5
#
_entry.id   cfe5b29cec5355bb3dab2afb64fa2fc5
#
_cell.length_a   1.000
_cell.length_b   1.000
_cell.length_c   1.000
_cell.angle_alpha   90.00
_cell.angle_beta   90.00
_cell.angle_gamma   90.00
#
_symmetry.space_group_name_H-M   'P 1'
#
loop_
_entity.id
_entity.type
_entity.pdbx_description
1 polymer ?
#
loop_
_entity_poly.entity_id
_entity_poly.type
_entity_poly.pdbx_seq_one_letter_code
_entity_poly.pdbx_strand_id
1 'polypeptide(L)'
;MQIVCLDLEGVLVPEIWIEFSNRTGIPELSKTTRDEPDYDKLMRGRIAILNREGLGLPDIRKVIEGMQPLEGAREFLEWLRSYSQVVILSDTYYEFAEPLMRQLGWPTLFCHELVADESGRVRDYRLRLRDQKRESVKAFRKLKFHTVAAGDSYNDTTMLAEAHAGILFRPPENVATEFPQYPVANTYEELRAEIVAASRVR
;
A
#
# COMPACT_ATOMS: atom_id res chain seq x y z
N MET A 1 5.72 -11.40 20.82
CA MET A 1 5.01 -11.65 19.55
C MET A 1 5.35 -10.50 18.60
N GLN A 2 5.59 -10.78 17.31
CA GLN A 2 5.95 -9.80 16.30
C GLN A 2 4.84 -9.67 15.27
N ILE A 3 4.67 -8.46 14.72
CA ILE A 3 3.84 -8.18 13.55
C ILE A 3 4.63 -7.34 12.57
N VAL A 4 4.56 -7.70 11.29
CA VAL A 4 5.14 -6.93 10.19
C VAL A 4 4.02 -6.22 9.44
N CYS A 5 4.14 -4.91 9.32
CA CYS A 5 3.22 -4.03 8.62
C CYS A 5 3.83 -3.67 7.26
N LEU A 6 3.18 -4.03 6.18
CA LEU A 6 3.65 -3.76 4.82
C LEU A 6 2.72 -2.76 4.13
N ASP A 7 3.28 -1.86 3.33
CA ASP A 7 2.47 -1.24 2.29
C ASP A 7 2.12 -2.25 1.20
N LEU A 8 1.13 -1.94 0.38
CA LEU A 8 0.68 -2.79 -0.73
C LEU A 8 1.33 -2.38 -2.05
N GLU A 9 1.05 -1.16 -2.50
CA GLU A 9 1.52 -0.61 -3.77
C GLU A 9 3.01 -0.25 -3.66
N GLY A 10 3.81 -0.58 -4.68
CA GLY A 10 5.28 -0.42 -4.60
C GLY A 10 6.01 -1.51 -3.80
N VAL A 11 5.32 -2.21 -2.89
CA VAL A 11 5.90 -3.27 -2.05
C VAL A 11 5.49 -4.67 -2.51
N LEU A 12 4.22 -4.91 -2.78
CA LEU A 12 3.70 -6.23 -3.18
C LEU A 12 3.05 -6.23 -4.57
N VAL A 13 2.53 -5.09 -4.99
CA VAL A 13 1.85 -4.91 -6.28
C VAL A 13 2.29 -3.60 -6.93
N PRO A 14 2.15 -3.45 -8.26
CA PRO A 14 2.36 -2.18 -8.93
C PRO A 14 1.36 -1.11 -8.47
N GLU A 15 1.68 0.16 -8.71
CA GLU A 15 0.82 1.31 -8.46
C GLU A 15 -0.47 1.23 -9.29
N ILE A 16 -1.61 1.06 -8.63
CA ILE A 16 -2.92 0.80 -9.26
C ILE A 16 -3.34 1.95 -10.17
N TRP A 17 -3.22 3.19 -9.71
CA TRP A 17 -3.64 4.35 -10.48
C TRP A 17 -2.73 4.63 -11.68
N ILE A 18 -1.45 4.33 -11.59
CA ILE A 18 -0.53 4.41 -12.72
C ILE A 18 -0.90 3.37 -13.77
N GLU A 19 -1.16 2.13 -13.35
CA GLU A 19 -1.57 1.07 -14.27
C GLU A 19 -2.94 1.38 -14.92
N PHE A 20 -3.87 1.94 -14.14
CA PHE A 20 -5.17 2.36 -14.66
C PHE A 20 -5.03 3.49 -15.69
N SER A 21 -4.18 4.48 -15.44
CA SER A 21 -3.83 5.54 -16.37
C SER A 21 -3.26 4.97 -17.69
N ASN A 22 -2.31 4.05 -17.59
CA ASN A 22 -1.67 3.43 -18.76
C ASN A 22 -2.69 2.68 -19.64
N ARG A 23 -3.58 1.92 -19.02
CA ARG A 23 -4.58 1.10 -19.75
C ARG A 23 -5.73 1.91 -20.30
N THR A 24 -6.08 3.01 -19.70
CA THR A 24 -7.17 3.89 -20.17
C THR A 24 -6.66 4.98 -21.11
N GLY A 25 -5.35 5.24 -21.14
CA GLY A 25 -4.77 6.33 -21.92
C GLY A 25 -5.09 7.72 -21.34
N ILE A 26 -5.40 7.82 -20.05
CA ILE A 26 -5.74 9.07 -19.36
C ILE A 26 -4.59 9.47 -18.42
N PRO A 27 -3.62 10.29 -18.88
CA PRO A 27 -2.41 10.60 -18.11
C PRO A 27 -2.69 11.31 -16.78
N GLU A 28 -3.78 12.07 -16.68
CA GLU A 28 -4.13 12.80 -15.45
C GLU A 28 -4.39 11.87 -14.26
N LEU A 29 -4.73 10.59 -14.49
CA LEU A 29 -4.96 9.59 -13.44
C LEU A 29 -3.66 9.03 -12.84
N SER A 30 -2.52 9.20 -13.50
CA SER A 30 -1.21 8.73 -13.00
C SER A 30 -0.65 9.56 -11.84
N LYS A 31 -1.23 10.74 -11.57
CA LYS A 31 -0.80 11.58 -10.44
C LYS A 31 -0.86 10.81 -9.13
N THR A 32 0.18 10.97 -8.32
CA THR A 32 0.31 10.38 -6.99
C THR A 32 0.36 11.45 -5.91
N THR A 33 0.49 11.06 -4.65
CA THR A 33 0.72 12.00 -3.54
C THR A 33 2.04 12.78 -3.64
N ARG A 34 2.93 12.38 -4.55
CA ARG A 34 4.15 13.14 -4.91
C ARG A 34 3.84 14.37 -5.75
N ASP A 35 2.81 14.29 -6.59
CA ASP A 35 2.36 15.38 -7.48
C ASP A 35 1.35 16.30 -6.82
N GLU A 36 0.47 15.73 -5.98
CA GLU A 36 -0.53 16.43 -5.19
C GLU A 36 -0.54 15.87 -3.76
N PRO A 37 0.15 16.53 -2.82
CA PRO A 37 0.26 16.07 -1.43
C PRO A 37 -1.06 16.08 -0.66
N ASP A 38 -2.02 16.90 -1.08
CA ASP A 38 -3.36 16.91 -0.51
C ASP A 38 -4.16 15.71 -1.06
N TYR A 39 -4.30 14.67 -0.23
CA TYR A 39 -4.99 13.44 -0.60
C TYR A 39 -6.45 13.67 -1.00
N ASP A 40 -7.18 14.57 -0.32
CA ASP A 40 -8.58 14.86 -0.69
C ASP A 40 -8.65 15.49 -2.08
N LYS A 41 -7.79 16.45 -2.36
CA LYS A 41 -7.71 17.10 -3.67
C LYS A 41 -7.32 16.10 -4.76
N LEU A 42 -6.36 15.22 -4.49
CA LEU A 42 -5.96 14.14 -5.39
C LEU A 42 -7.14 13.22 -5.73
N MET A 43 -7.84 12.72 -4.70
CA MET A 43 -8.96 11.78 -4.90
C MET A 43 -10.17 12.44 -5.55
N ARG A 44 -10.53 13.67 -5.19
CA ARG A 44 -11.62 14.41 -5.85
C ARG A 44 -11.29 14.69 -7.31
N GLY A 45 -10.03 14.98 -7.63
CA GLY A 45 -9.54 15.09 -9.00
C GLY A 45 -9.74 13.80 -9.80
N ARG A 46 -9.35 12.65 -9.24
CA ARG A 46 -9.56 11.32 -9.84
C ARG A 46 -11.03 11.01 -10.07
N ILE A 47 -11.89 11.27 -9.08
CA ILE A 47 -13.35 11.06 -9.18
C ILE A 47 -13.95 11.96 -10.27
N ALA A 48 -13.53 13.21 -10.39
CA ALA A 48 -13.98 14.11 -11.44
C ALA A 48 -13.58 13.62 -12.82
N ILE A 49 -12.35 13.11 -13.00
CA ILE A 49 -11.87 12.52 -14.26
C ILE A 49 -12.68 11.26 -14.60
N LEU A 50 -12.86 10.33 -13.66
CA LEU A 50 -13.67 9.13 -13.87
C LEU A 50 -15.09 9.50 -14.36
N ASN A 51 -15.72 10.47 -13.71
CA ASN A 51 -17.05 10.92 -14.09
C ASN A 51 -17.10 11.60 -15.47
N ARG A 52 -16.08 12.39 -15.82
CA ARG A 52 -15.94 13.02 -17.12
C ARG A 52 -15.79 12.01 -18.25
N GLU A 53 -15.00 10.97 -18.03
CA GLU A 53 -14.71 9.93 -19.02
C GLU A 53 -15.73 8.77 -19.00
N GLY A 54 -16.74 8.84 -18.14
CA GLY A 54 -17.77 7.80 -18.03
C GLY A 54 -17.27 6.48 -17.45
N LEU A 55 -16.14 6.50 -16.72
CA LEU A 55 -15.52 5.35 -16.09
C LEU A 55 -16.03 5.17 -14.65
N GLY A 56 -16.07 3.93 -14.19
CA GLY A 56 -16.53 3.58 -12.85
C GLY A 56 -15.74 2.45 -12.21
N LEU A 57 -16.26 1.95 -11.11
CA LEU A 57 -15.67 0.85 -10.36
C LEU A 57 -15.50 -0.44 -11.20
N PRO A 58 -16.44 -0.81 -12.12
CA PRO A 58 -16.24 -1.95 -13.00
C PRO A 58 -15.02 -1.82 -13.91
N ASP A 59 -14.73 -0.61 -14.42
CA ASP A 59 -13.58 -0.35 -15.29
C ASP A 59 -12.28 -0.46 -14.50
N ILE A 60 -12.25 0.08 -13.28
CA ILE A 60 -11.10 -0.03 -12.38
C ILE A 60 -10.83 -1.51 -12.05
N ARG A 61 -11.86 -2.27 -11.65
CA ARG A 61 -11.75 -3.71 -11.36
C ARG A 61 -11.20 -4.50 -12.55
N LYS A 62 -11.69 -4.24 -13.75
CA LYS A 62 -11.21 -4.90 -14.97
C LYS A 62 -9.72 -4.69 -15.22
N VAL A 63 -9.21 -3.49 -14.94
CA VAL A 63 -7.77 -3.23 -15.01
C VAL A 63 -7.02 -4.05 -13.97
N ILE A 64 -7.48 -4.01 -12.72
CA ILE A 64 -6.82 -4.69 -11.59
C ILE A 64 -6.86 -6.22 -11.75
N GLU A 65 -7.91 -6.79 -12.30
CA GLU A 65 -7.98 -8.22 -12.64
C GLU A 65 -6.85 -8.67 -13.59
N GLY A 66 -6.38 -7.77 -14.44
CA GLY A 66 -5.25 -8.01 -15.34
C GLY A 66 -3.87 -7.69 -14.74
N MET A 67 -3.82 -7.14 -13.53
CA MET A 67 -2.56 -6.89 -12.83
C MET A 67 -2.02 -8.17 -12.17
N GLN A 68 -0.71 -8.20 -11.96
CA GLN A 68 -0.04 -9.27 -11.23
C GLN A 68 0.73 -8.67 -10.06
N PRO A 69 0.88 -9.40 -8.95
CA PRO A 69 1.85 -9.04 -7.92
C PRO A 69 3.26 -8.84 -8.50
N LEU A 70 4.07 -8.06 -7.83
CA LEU A 70 5.49 -7.91 -8.19
C LEU A 70 6.19 -9.27 -8.13
N GLU A 71 7.17 -9.47 -9.01
CA GLU A 71 7.94 -10.72 -9.06
C GLU A 71 8.56 -11.03 -7.70
N GLY A 72 8.29 -12.24 -7.18
CA GLY A 72 8.75 -12.69 -5.86
C GLY A 72 7.90 -12.23 -4.68
N ALA A 73 6.90 -11.35 -4.89
CA ALA A 73 6.06 -10.81 -3.81
C ALA A 73 5.26 -11.91 -3.07
N ARG A 74 4.73 -12.87 -3.83
CA ARG A 74 3.93 -13.96 -3.27
C ARG A 74 4.78 -14.87 -2.40
N GLU A 75 5.94 -15.29 -2.89
CA GLU A 75 6.89 -16.15 -2.18
C GLU A 75 7.44 -15.45 -0.94
N PHE A 76 7.70 -14.15 -1.04
CA PHE A 76 8.07 -13.33 0.10
C PHE A 76 6.97 -13.30 1.16
N LEU A 77 5.73 -13.07 0.76
CA LEU A 77 4.60 -12.98 1.67
C LEU A 77 4.29 -14.33 2.35
N GLU A 78 4.39 -15.45 1.61
CA GLU A 78 4.25 -16.81 2.15
C GLU A 78 5.34 -17.10 3.20
N TRP A 79 6.59 -16.76 2.89
CA TRP A 79 7.67 -16.86 3.87
C TRP A 79 7.40 -16.00 5.11
N LEU A 80 7.02 -14.74 4.91
CA LEU A 80 6.80 -13.81 6.02
C LEU A 80 5.68 -14.29 6.96
N ARG A 81 4.61 -14.85 6.40
CA ARG A 81 3.49 -15.42 7.17
C ARG A 81 3.88 -16.66 7.96
N SER A 82 4.88 -17.41 7.51
CA SER A 82 5.45 -18.51 8.31
C SER A 82 6.34 -18.04 9.45
N TYR A 83 6.85 -16.83 9.34
CA TYR A 83 7.82 -16.24 10.27
C TYR A 83 7.19 -15.31 11.30
N SER A 84 6.15 -14.54 10.92
CA SER A 84 5.56 -13.48 11.73
C SER A 84 4.07 -13.29 11.44
N GLN A 85 3.37 -12.55 12.31
CA GLN A 85 2.07 -12.00 11.94
C GLN A 85 2.28 -10.91 10.87
N VAL A 86 1.36 -10.83 9.90
CA VAL A 86 1.47 -9.90 8.78
C VAL A 86 0.17 -9.14 8.61
N VAL A 87 0.27 -7.83 8.41
CA VAL A 87 -0.84 -6.98 8.01
C VAL A 87 -0.38 -6.06 6.88
N ILE A 88 -1.21 -5.88 5.88
CA ILE A 88 -1.04 -4.88 4.83
C ILE A 88 -1.80 -3.63 5.24
N LEU A 89 -1.12 -2.49 5.21
CA LEU A 89 -1.66 -1.17 5.52
C LEU A 89 -1.52 -0.31 4.26
N SER A 90 -2.63 -0.02 3.57
CA SER A 90 -2.61 0.62 2.26
C SER A 90 -3.63 1.75 2.15
N ASP A 91 -3.29 2.77 1.38
CA ASP A 91 -4.21 3.86 1.02
C ASP A 91 -5.08 3.52 -0.21
N THR A 92 -5.12 2.25 -0.60
CA THR A 92 -6.05 1.70 -1.60
C THR A 92 -7.47 1.52 -1.04
N TYR A 93 -8.35 0.87 -1.81
CA TYR A 93 -9.77 0.70 -1.48
C TYR A 93 -10.18 -0.78 -1.55
N TYR A 94 -11.02 -1.24 -0.60
CA TYR A 94 -11.52 -2.62 -0.57
C TYR A 94 -12.22 -3.01 -1.87
N GLU A 95 -12.98 -2.08 -2.47
CA GLU A 95 -13.85 -2.34 -3.62
C GLU A 95 -13.08 -2.78 -4.86
N PHE A 96 -11.79 -2.47 -4.94
CA PHE A 96 -10.96 -2.91 -6.06
C PHE A 96 -9.68 -3.68 -5.68
N ALA A 97 -9.36 -3.80 -4.39
CA ALA A 97 -8.20 -4.57 -3.96
C ALA A 97 -8.37 -6.10 -4.10
N GLU A 98 -9.63 -6.60 -4.14
CA GLU A 98 -9.96 -8.03 -4.09
C GLU A 98 -9.17 -8.91 -5.07
N PRO A 99 -9.05 -8.61 -6.38
CA PRO A 99 -8.34 -9.48 -7.30
C PRO A 99 -6.87 -9.67 -6.95
N LEU A 100 -6.21 -8.64 -6.42
CA LEU A 100 -4.82 -8.69 -5.96
C LEU A 100 -4.70 -9.45 -4.64
N MET A 101 -5.65 -9.27 -3.71
CA MET A 101 -5.68 -10.03 -2.45
C MET A 101 -5.84 -11.53 -2.70
N ARG A 102 -6.64 -11.91 -3.67
CA ARG A 102 -6.80 -13.33 -4.09
C ARG A 102 -5.47 -13.91 -4.56
N GLN A 103 -4.73 -13.18 -5.41
CA GLN A 103 -3.44 -13.62 -5.92
C GLN A 103 -2.38 -13.70 -4.82
N LEU A 104 -2.45 -12.84 -3.80
CA LEU A 104 -1.56 -12.82 -2.63
C LEU A 104 -1.99 -13.81 -1.52
N GLY A 105 -3.02 -14.64 -1.74
CA GLY A 105 -3.49 -15.64 -0.76
C GLY A 105 -4.24 -15.03 0.43
N TRP A 106 -5.01 -13.96 0.19
CA TRP A 106 -5.88 -13.30 1.17
C TRP A 106 -5.16 -12.86 2.44
N PRO A 107 -4.12 -12.02 2.36
CA PRO A 107 -3.51 -11.42 3.54
C PRO A 107 -4.48 -10.47 4.22
N THR A 108 -4.28 -10.22 5.52
CA THR A 108 -5.03 -9.19 6.23
C THR A 108 -4.73 -7.83 5.63
N LEU A 109 -5.76 -7.12 5.17
CA LEU A 109 -5.65 -5.80 4.57
C LEU A 109 -6.44 -4.77 5.38
N PHE A 110 -5.82 -3.66 5.73
CA PHE A 110 -6.46 -2.46 6.22
C PHE A 110 -6.29 -1.35 5.19
N CYS A 111 -7.41 -0.92 4.61
CA CYS A 111 -7.41 0.15 3.61
C CYS A 111 -8.69 0.99 3.74
N HIS A 112 -8.99 1.79 2.75
CA HIS A 112 -10.13 2.71 2.71
C HIS A 112 -11.35 2.08 2.03
N GLU A 113 -12.46 2.81 1.97
CA GLU A 113 -13.68 2.43 1.27
C GLU A 113 -13.98 3.42 0.16
N LEU A 114 -14.35 2.91 -1.01
CA LEU A 114 -14.80 3.70 -2.15
C LEU A 114 -16.33 3.68 -2.18
N VAL A 115 -16.95 4.85 -2.34
CA VAL A 115 -18.41 4.95 -2.43
C VAL A 115 -18.82 4.98 -3.90
N ALA A 116 -19.43 3.90 -4.35
CA ALA A 116 -20.03 3.81 -5.68
C ALA A 116 -21.56 3.71 -5.60
N ASP A 117 -22.25 4.25 -6.59
CA ASP A 117 -23.70 4.07 -6.74
C ASP A 117 -24.06 2.73 -7.41
N GLU A 118 -25.35 2.45 -7.53
CA GLU A 118 -25.87 1.20 -8.13
C GLU A 118 -25.41 0.98 -9.58
N SER A 119 -25.07 2.05 -10.30
CA SER A 119 -24.53 1.96 -11.66
C SER A 119 -23.00 1.69 -11.68
N GLY A 120 -22.36 1.63 -10.52
CA GLY A 120 -20.91 1.49 -10.38
C GLY A 120 -20.13 2.79 -10.53
N ARG A 121 -20.82 3.95 -10.64
CA ARG A 121 -20.16 5.25 -10.72
C ARG A 121 -19.57 5.62 -9.34
N VAL A 122 -18.29 5.98 -9.32
CA VAL A 122 -17.62 6.44 -8.10
C VAL A 122 -18.14 7.82 -7.73
N ARG A 123 -18.66 7.96 -6.52
CA ARG A 123 -19.26 9.20 -6.01
C ARG A 123 -18.39 9.87 -4.96
N ASP A 124 -17.76 9.09 -4.11
CA ASP A 124 -16.98 9.58 -2.98
C ASP A 124 -16.02 8.49 -2.49
N TYR A 125 -15.27 8.77 -1.44
CA TYR A 125 -14.46 7.81 -0.71
C TYR A 125 -14.56 8.08 0.80
N ARG A 126 -14.23 7.08 1.60
CA ARG A 126 -14.19 7.16 3.06
C ARG A 126 -12.85 6.69 3.58
N LEU A 127 -12.15 7.58 4.24
CA LEU A 127 -10.95 7.19 4.96
C LEU A 127 -11.35 6.34 6.18
N ARG A 128 -10.69 5.20 6.33
CA ARG A 128 -10.80 4.36 7.53
C ARG A 128 -10.43 5.16 8.78
N LEU A 129 -9.25 5.78 8.75
CA LEU A 129 -8.72 6.71 9.75
C LEU A 129 -7.82 7.72 9.03
N ARG A 130 -7.64 8.89 9.62
CA ARG A 130 -6.59 9.80 9.20
C ARG A 130 -5.24 9.21 9.61
N ASP A 131 -4.24 9.20 8.71
CA ASP A 131 -2.93 8.59 8.92
C ASP A 131 -3.05 7.12 9.41
N GLN A 132 -3.89 6.35 8.71
CA GLN A 132 -4.32 5.01 9.13
C GLN A 132 -3.16 4.02 9.27
N LYS A 133 -2.11 4.16 8.47
CA LYS A 133 -0.93 3.30 8.54
C LYS A 133 -0.24 3.46 9.90
N ARG A 134 0.04 4.70 10.29
CA ARG A 134 0.62 5.02 11.60
C ARG A 134 -0.29 4.62 12.76
N GLU A 135 -1.57 4.97 12.70
CA GLU A 135 -2.52 4.66 13.78
C GLU A 135 -2.68 3.14 13.98
N SER A 136 -2.60 2.35 12.91
CA SER A 136 -2.60 0.88 13.00
C SER A 136 -1.35 0.37 13.74
N VAL A 137 -0.16 0.88 13.39
CA VAL A 137 1.09 0.51 14.08
C VAL A 137 1.03 0.88 15.57
N LYS A 138 0.51 2.07 15.92
CA LYS A 138 0.29 2.47 17.32
C LYS A 138 -0.63 1.50 18.07
N ALA A 139 -1.70 1.04 17.42
CA ALA A 139 -2.62 0.07 18.01
C ALA A 139 -1.93 -1.26 18.28
N PHE A 140 -1.13 -1.78 17.35
CA PHE A 140 -0.36 -3.01 17.55
C PHE A 140 0.69 -2.87 18.67
N ARG A 141 1.35 -1.72 18.77
CA ARG A 141 2.26 -1.43 19.90
C ARG A 141 1.55 -1.43 21.25
N LYS A 142 0.34 -0.86 21.33
CA LYS A 142 -0.50 -0.92 22.54
C LYS A 142 -0.86 -2.37 22.91
N LEU A 143 -1.07 -3.24 21.91
CA LEU A 143 -1.26 -4.67 22.09
C LEU A 143 0.03 -5.43 22.39
N LYS A 144 1.16 -4.73 22.61
CA LYS A 144 2.48 -5.29 22.98
C LYS A 144 3.13 -6.12 21.87
N PHE A 145 2.76 -5.92 20.60
CA PHE A 145 3.52 -6.45 19.51
C PHE A 145 4.85 -5.71 19.34
N HIS A 146 5.90 -6.43 18.99
CA HIS A 146 7.07 -5.85 18.38
C HIS A 146 6.71 -5.60 16.89
N THR A 147 6.72 -4.35 16.46
CA THR A 147 6.27 -3.94 15.13
C THR A 147 7.46 -3.65 14.23
N VAL A 148 7.47 -4.25 13.05
CA VAL A 148 8.37 -3.91 11.95
C VAL A 148 7.49 -3.37 10.81
N ALA A 149 7.89 -2.28 10.16
CA ALA A 149 7.13 -1.70 9.06
C ALA A 149 8.01 -1.58 7.82
N ALA A 150 7.44 -1.85 6.64
CA ALA A 150 8.12 -1.63 5.37
C ALA A 150 7.18 -0.93 4.36
N GLY A 151 7.74 0.06 3.65
CA GLY A 151 7.04 0.86 2.64
C GLY A 151 8.04 1.47 1.67
N ASP A 152 7.57 2.09 0.58
CA ASP A 152 8.41 2.58 -0.51
C ASP A 152 8.45 4.11 -0.62
N SER A 153 7.51 4.81 -0.02
CA SER A 153 7.27 6.21 -0.35
C SER A 153 6.96 7.11 0.85
N TYR A 154 6.77 8.41 0.61
CA TYR A 154 6.57 9.43 1.66
C TYR A 154 5.38 9.14 2.58
N ASN A 155 4.28 8.60 2.05
CA ASN A 155 3.09 8.27 2.84
C ASN A 155 3.32 7.13 3.83
N ASP A 156 4.44 6.40 3.72
CA ASP A 156 4.83 5.36 4.68
C ASP A 156 5.68 5.87 5.82
N THR A 157 6.30 7.02 5.67
CA THR A 157 7.32 7.52 6.62
C THR A 157 6.78 7.65 8.05
N THR A 158 5.53 8.03 8.22
CA THR A 158 4.87 8.11 9.53
C THR A 158 4.66 6.72 10.15
N MET A 159 4.33 5.72 9.33
CA MET A 159 4.24 4.31 9.73
C MET A 159 5.61 3.75 10.13
N LEU A 160 6.64 4.03 9.31
CA LEU A 160 8.02 3.59 9.58
C LEU A 160 8.54 4.18 10.89
N ALA A 161 8.31 5.48 11.11
CA ALA A 161 8.71 6.19 12.33
C ALA A 161 8.00 5.66 13.58
N GLU A 162 6.75 5.24 13.47
CA GLU A 162 5.97 4.73 14.60
C GLU A 162 6.35 3.28 14.95
N ALA A 163 6.87 2.48 14.01
CA ALA A 163 7.26 1.10 14.26
C ALA A 163 8.50 1.00 15.17
N HIS A 164 8.77 -0.18 15.73
CA HIS A 164 10.04 -0.44 16.43
C HIS A 164 11.22 -0.49 15.44
N ALA A 165 10.96 -0.90 14.22
CA ALA A 165 11.90 -0.81 13.10
C ALA A 165 11.15 -0.48 11.81
N GLY A 166 11.64 0.52 11.07
CA GLY A 166 11.17 0.90 9.74
C GLY A 166 12.19 0.51 8.68
N ILE A 167 11.73 0.07 7.51
CA ILE A 167 12.54 -0.34 6.38
C ILE A 167 11.97 0.31 5.12
N LEU A 168 12.82 0.91 4.30
CA LEU A 168 12.44 1.38 2.97
C LEU A 168 12.66 0.26 1.96
N PHE A 169 11.62 -0.05 1.18
CA PHE A 169 11.68 -1.07 0.13
C PHE A 169 11.58 -0.43 -1.24
N ARG A 170 12.65 -0.51 -2.04
CA ARG A 170 12.74 0.09 -3.40
C ARG A 170 12.31 1.56 -3.45
N PRO A 171 12.72 2.39 -2.47
CA PRO A 171 12.28 3.78 -2.43
C PRO A 171 12.85 4.57 -3.62
N PRO A 172 12.16 5.62 -4.09
CA PRO A 172 12.78 6.63 -4.93
C PRO A 172 14.01 7.25 -4.24
N GLU A 173 14.98 7.69 -5.03
CA GLU A 173 16.26 8.23 -4.52
C GLU A 173 16.08 9.42 -3.55
N ASN A 174 15.12 10.29 -3.84
CA ASN A 174 14.80 11.43 -2.97
C ASN A 174 14.26 10.98 -1.60
N VAL A 175 13.45 9.92 -1.54
CA VAL A 175 12.95 9.37 -0.26
C VAL A 175 14.09 8.74 0.52
N ALA A 176 14.93 7.93 -0.13
CA ALA A 176 16.10 7.33 0.53
C ALA A 176 17.07 8.39 1.08
N THR A 177 17.26 9.48 0.34
CA THR A 177 18.15 10.59 0.74
C THR A 177 17.59 11.38 1.91
N GLU A 178 16.28 11.62 1.93
CA GLU A 178 15.62 12.41 2.98
C GLU A 178 15.47 11.62 4.30
N PHE A 179 15.37 10.29 4.22
CA PHE A 179 15.17 9.42 5.38
C PHE A 179 16.32 8.41 5.57
N PRO A 180 17.59 8.86 5.71
CA PRO A 180 18.78 7.99 5.79
C PRO A 180 18.81 7.12 7.06
N GLN A 181 17.94 7.36 8.03
CA GLN A 181 17.82 6.57 9.24
C GLN A 181 17.19 5.18 9.01
N TYR A 182 16.54 4.95 7.86
CA TYR A 182 15.96 3.66 7.54
C TYR A 182 16.87 2.87 6.62
N PRO A 183 17.11 1.57 6.90
CA PRO A 183 17.77 0.70 5.94
C PRO A 183 16.93 0.61 4.65
N VAL A 184 17.63 0.52 3.52
CA VAL A 184 17.04 0.36 2.19
C VAL A 184 17.22 -1.08 1.75
N ALA A 185 16.14 -1.74 1.35
CA ALA A 185 16.13 -3.04 0.70
C ALA A 185 15.62 -2.90 -0.75
N ASN A 186 16.35 -3.44 -1.71
CA ASN A 186 16.01 -3.38 -3.14
C ASN A 186 15.50 -4.73 -3.67
N THR A 187 15.69 -5.78 -2.90
CA THR A 187 15.20 -7.14 -3.21
C THR A 187 14.44 -7.72 -2.04
N TYR A 188 13.63 -8.74 -2.28
CA TYR A 188 12.94 -9.42 -1.19
C TYR A 188 13.89 -10.19 -0.27
N GLU A 189 15.06 -10.62 -0.76
CA GLU A 189 16.11 -11.23 0.05
C GLU A 189 16.68 -10.21 1.04
N GLU A 190 16.95 -8.99 0.59
CA GLU A 190 17.41 -7.90 1.45
C GLU A 190 16.31 -7.53 2.47
N LEU A 191 15.06 -7.41 2.02
CA LEU A 191 13.93 -7.11 2.91
C LEU A 191 13.74 -8.19 3.99
N ARG A 192 13.90 -9.48 3.62
CA ARG A 192 13.91 -10.59 4.60
C ARG A 192 15.02 -10.43 5.62
N ALA A 193 16.24 -10.11 5.16
CA ALA A 193 17.40 -9.94 6.04
C ALA A 193 17.16 -8.80 7.04
N GLU A 194 16.65 -7.66 6.59
CA GLU A 194 16.34 -6.52 7.45
C GLU A 194 15.22 -6.84 8.46
N ILE A 195 14.16 -7.54 8.04
CA ILE A 195 13.08 -7.98 8.94
C ILE A 195 13.62 -8.93 10.01
N VAL A 196 14.50 -9.88 9.63
CA VAL A 196 15.12 -10.81 10.58
C VAL A 196 16.03 -10.07 11.54
N ALA A 197 16.85 -9.13 11.05
CA ALA A 197 17.74 -8.32 11.89
C ALA A 197 16.94 -7.43 12.88
N ALA A 198 15.80 -6.88 12.44
CA ALA A 198 14.90 -6.09 13.26
C ALA A 198 14.09 -6.92 14.27
N SER A 199 14.06 -8.24 14.12
CA SER A 199 13.29 -9.12 14.99
C SER A 199 13.98 -9.22 16.35
N ARG A 200 13.18 -9.16 17.44
CA ARG A 200 13.71 -9.49 18.76
C ARG A 200 14.15 -10.95 18.77
N VAL A 201 15.41 -11.18 19.09
CA VAL A 201 15.89 -12.52 19.40
C VAL A 201 15.00 -13.08 20.51
N ARG A 202 14.39 -14.23 20.26
CA ARG A 202 13.55 -14.95 21.24
C ARG A 202 14.42 -15.60 22.28
#